data_6f8760baa7336abb24f467d2c2425f5e
#
_entry.id   6f8760baa7336abb24f467d2c2425f5e
#
_cell.length_a   1.000
_cell.length_b   1.000
_cell.length_c   1.000
_cell.angle_alpha   90.00
_cell.angle_beta   90.00
_cell.angle_gamma   90.00
#
_symmetry.space_group_name_H-M   'P 1'
#
loop_
_entity.id
_entity.type
_entity.pdbx_description
1 polymer ?
#
loop_
_entity_poly.entity_id
_entity_poly.type
_entity_poly.pdbx_seq_one_letter_code
_entity_poly.pdbx_strand_id
1 'polypeptide(L)'
;GKEPALASFLHANVLNHQTFEDALSYRLAHKLADADMNALLWREIFLEAYRKEPAIVEAGLADIIAVYERDPACNAFVQPFLYFKGYLSLQSQRVANWLWRHDRRPLALYLQSRMSELFQVDIHPATKIGKGVFIDHATGVVIGET
;
A
#
# COMPACT_ATOMS: atom_id res chain seq x y z
N GLY A 1 4.50 20.76 11.00
CA GLY A 1 5.51 20.90 10.04
C GLY A 1 5.83 22.32 9.67
N LYS A 2 6.94 22.46 9.02
CA LYS A 2 7.43 23.77 8.60
C LYS A 2 6.80 24.26 7.30
N GLU A 3 6.02 23.41 6.64
CA GLU A 3 5.38 23.78 5.39
C GLU A 3 3.86 23.82 5.56
N PRO A 4 3.25 25.02 5.70
CA PRO A 4 1.82 25.15 5.93
C PRO A 4 0.95 24.57 4.80
N ALA A 5 1.45 24.61 3.56
CA ALA A 5 0.69 24.10 2.41
C ALA A 5 0.44 22.60 2.50
N LEU A 6 1.28 21.87 3.22
CA LEU A 6 1.15 20.42 3.41
C LEU A 6 0.47 20.04 4.73
N ALA A 7 0.13 21.01 5.58
CA ALA A 7 -0.37 20.71 6.92
C ALA A 7 -1.61 19.82 6.91
N SER A 8 -2.60 20.15 6.08
CA SER A 8 -3.83 19.35 5.96
C SER A 8 -3.55 17.95 5.44
N PHE A 9 -2.68 17.82 4.46
CA PHE A 9 -2.30 16.53 3.89
C PHE A 9 -1.62 15.63 4.93
N LEU A 10 -0.65 16.17 5.67
CA LEU A 10 0.07 15.42 6.70
C LEU A 10 -0.86 15.04 7.86
N HIS A 11 -1.73 15.95 8.27
CA HIS A 11 -2.69 15.67 9.33
C HIS A 11 -3.63 14.53 8.93
N ALA A 12 -4.22 14.62 7.75
CA ALA A 12 -5.15 13.61 7.26
C ALA A 12 -4.50 12.23 7.09
N ASN A 13 -3.28 12.18 6.59
CA ASN A 13 -2.63 10.90 6.24
C ASN A 13 -1.77 10.30 7.36
N VAL A 14 -1.31 11.10 8.31
CA VAL A 14 -0.38 10.63 9.35
C VAL A 14 -0.87 10.97 10.74
N LEU A 15 -1.00 12.26 11.04
CA LEU A 15 -1.16 12.75 12.42
C LEU A 15 -2.51 12.41 13.03
N ASN A 16 -3.55 12.24 12.20
CA ASN A 16 -4.92 11.98 12.66
C ASN A 16 -5.15 10.50 13.00
N HIS A 17 -4.15 9.65 12.89
CA HIS A 17 -4.29 8.22 13.10
C HIS A 17 -3.48 7.76 14.31
N GLN A 18 -4.06 6.83 15.09
CA GLN A 18 -3.42 6.32 16.32
C GLN A 18 -2.54 5.10 16.04
N THR A 19 -2.81 4.36 14.96
CA THR A 19 -2.07 3.15 14.64
C THR A 19 -1.54 3.21 13.21
N PHE A 20 -0.52 2.39 12.95
CA PHE A 20 0.04 2.26 11.61
C PHE A 20 -1.00 1.71 10.62
N GLU A 21 -1.76 0.69 11.01
CA GLU A 21 -2.80 0.12 10.14
C GLU A 21 -3.90 1.12 9.81
N ASP A 22 -4.29 1.98 10.74
CA ASP A 22 -5.24 3.05 10.46
C ASP A 22 -4.69 4.01 9.42
N ALA A 23 -3.46 4.47 9.61
CA ALA A 23 -2.83 5.41 8.69
C ALA A 23 -2.61 4.78 7.31
N LEU A 24 -2.12 3.55 7.28
CA LEU A 24 -1.84 2.85 6.02
C LEU A 24 -3.12 2.58 5.23
N SER A 25 -4.17 2.09 5.90
CA SER A 25 -5.46 1.85 5.24
C SER A 25 -6.06 3.13 4.69
N TYR A 26 -5.97 4.23 5.43
CA TYR A 26 -6.44 5.53 4.98
C TYR A 26 -5.67 5.97 3.73
N ARG A 27 -4.34 5.93 3.80
CA ARG A 27 -3.48 6.38 2.69
C ARG A 27 -3.75 5.59 1.41
N LEU A 28 -3.78 4.27 1.52
CA LEU A 28 -4.00 3.41 0.35
C LEU A 28 -5.42 3.54 -0.19
N ALA A 29 -6.42 3.60 0.68
CA ALA A 29 -7.81 3.75 0.27
C ALA A 29 -8.03 5.04 -0.54
N HIS A 30 -7.46 6.15 -0.08
CA HIS A 30 -7.60 7.43 -0.77
C HIS A 30 -6.81 7.48 -2.08
N LYS A 31 -5.69 6.76 -2.15
CA LYS A 31 -4.95 6.61 -3.41
C LYS A 31 -5.73 5.78 -4.42
N LEU A 32 -6.30 4.66 -3.97
CA LEU A 32 -6.95 3.68 -4.85
C LEU A 32 -8.35 4.09 -5.29
N ALA A 33 -8.99 5.01 -4.58
CA ALA A 33 -10.37 5.41 -4.86
C ALA A 33 -10.54 5.91 -6.29
N ASP A 34 -11.68 5.56 -6.87
CA ASP A 34 -12.11 6.05 -8.18
C ASP A 34 -13.63 6.26 -8.17
N ALA A 35 -14.23 6.51 -9.34
CA ALA A 35 -15.66 6.76 -9.45
C ALA A 35 -16.51 5.54 -9.05
N ASP A 36 -15.98 4.34 -9.22
CA ASP A 36 -16.71 3.09 -8.97
C ASP A 36 -16.50 2.55 -7.57
N MET A 37 -15.32 2.76 -6.98
CA MET A 37 -14.95 2.29 -5.66
C MET A 37 -14.41 3.45 -4.83
N ASN A 38 -15.21 3.97 -3.90
CA ASN A 38 -14.80 5.11 -3.09
C ASN A 38 -13.82 4.71 -1.98
N ALA A 39 -13.21 5.72 -1.35
CA ALA A 39 -12.20 5.50 -0.32
C ALA A 39 -12.73 4.72 0.89
N LEU A 40 -13.98 4.94 1.29
CA LEU A 40 -14.56 4.26 2.44
C LEU A 40 -14.65 2.75 2.19
N LEU A 41 -15.07 2.35 1.00
CA LEU A 41 -15.15 0.93 0.63
C LEU A 41 -13.77 0.27 0.66
N TRP A 42 -12.76 0.91 0.06
CA TRP A 42 -11.40 0.39 0.08
C TRP A 42 -10.86 0.30 1.51
N ARG A 43 -11.12 1.32 2.33
CA ARG A 43 -10.63 1.30 3.71
C ARG A 43 -11.22 0.16 4.52
N GLU A 44 -12.52 -0.12 4.35
CA GLU A 44 -13.17 -1.24 5.01
C GLU A 44 -12.54 -2.58 4.59
N ILE A 45 -12.25 -2.74 3.30
CA ILE A 45 -11.61 -3.95 2.77
C ILE A 45 -10.21 -4.11 3.37
N PHE A 46 -9.42 -3.04 3.38
CA PHE A 46 -8.05 -3.09 3.90
C PHE A 46 -8.03 -3.39 5.40
N LEU A 47 -8.88 -2.72 6.17
CA LEU A 47 -8.98 -2.96 7.62
C LEU A 47 -9.44 -4.37 7.93
N GLU A 48 -10.34 -4.93 7.15
CA GLU A 48 -10.75 -6.31 7.28
C GLU A 48 -9.57 -7.26 7.06
N ALA A 49 -8.82 -7.06 5.98
CA ALA A 49 -7.63 -7.86 5.70
C ALA A 49 -6.61 -7.77 6.83
N TYR A 50 -6.35 -6.57 7.33
CA TYR A 50 -5.40 -6.36 8.43
C TYR A 50 -5.83 -7.04 9.72
N ARG A 51 -7.13 -7.00 10.01
CA ARG A 51 -7.68 -7.65 11.21
C ARG A 51 -7.55 -9.17 11.12
N LYS A 52 -7.87 -9.73 9.95
CA LYS A 52 -7.88 -11.19 9.77
C LYS A 52 -6.49 -11.76 9.52
N GLU A 53 -5.57 -10.97 8.98
CA GLU A 53 -4.20 -11.40 8.72
C GLU A 53 -3.22 -10.30 9.14
N PRO A 54 -2.92 -10.17 10.45
CA PRO A 54 -2.02 -9.12 10.96
C PRO A 54 -0.62 -9.16 10.34
N ALA A 55 -0.19 -10.30 9.81
CA ALA A 55 1.09 -10.42 9.12
C ALA A 55 1.23 -9.45 7.95
N ILE A 56 0.11 -9.01 7.35
CA ILE A 56 0.13 -8.01 6.28
C ILE A 56 0.67 -6.68 6.81
N VAL A 57 0.22 -6.27 7.99
CA VAL A 57 0.69 -5.02 8.62
C VAL A 57 2.16 -5.13 9.02
N GLU A 58 2.56 -6.28 9.57
CA GLU A 58 3.95 -6.55 9.94
C GLU A 58 4.87 -6.46 8.71
N ALA A 59 4.43 -7.01 7.59
CA ALA A 59 5.17 -6.91 6.34
C ALA A 59 5.30 -5.46 5.87
N GLY A 60 4.25 -4.66 6.04
CA GLY A 60 4.29 -3.23 5.71
C GLY A 60 5.32 -2.47 6.53
N LEU A 61 5.44 -2.77 7.81
CA LEU A 61 6.46 -2.18 8.67
C LEU A 61 7.87 -2.64 8.25
N ALA A 62 8.04 -3.92 7.98
CA ALA A 62 9.34 -4.45 7.54
C ALA A 62 9.77 -3.84 6.20
N ASP A 63 8.84 -3.61 5.29
CA ASP A 63 9.14 -3.00 4.00
C ASP A 63 9.57 -1.53 4.15
N ILE A 64 8.94 -0.78 5.06
CA ILE A 64 9.35 0.60 5.35
C ILE A 64 10.80 0.62 5.87
N ILE A 65 11.12 -0.28 6.79
CA ILE A 65 12.47 -0.37 7.34
C ILE A 65 13.47 -0.72 6.23
N ALA A 66 13.11 -1.64 5.34
CA ALA A 66 13.96 -2.03 4.22
C ALA A 66 14.26 -0.85 3.29
N VAL A 67 13.23 -0.04 2.97
CA VAL A 67 13.42 1.16 2.13
C VAL A 67 14.34 2.16 2.84
N TYR A 68 14.07 2.43 4.10
CA TYR A 68 14.86 3.39 4.88
C TYR A 68 16.35 3.00 4.94
N GLU A 69 16.62 1.70 5.12
CA GLU A 69 17.98 1.21 5.23
C GLU A 69 18.73 1.12 3.90
N ARG A 70 18.00 0.85 2.80
CA ARG A 70 18.62 0.52 1.50
C ARG A 70 18.62 1.66 0.50
N ASP A 71 17.74 2.65 0.66
CA ASP A 71 17.64 3.77 -0.27
C ASP A 71 18.37 4.99 0.30
N PRO A 72 19.52 5.38 -0.29
CA PRO A 72 20.26 6.54 0.21
C PRO A 72 19.49 7.86 0.07
N ALA A 73 18.49 7.93 -0.79
CA ALA A 73 17.65 9.12 -0.92
C ALA A 73 16.57 9.18 0.15
N CYS A 74 16.30 8.08 0.86
CA CYS A 74 15.27 8.03 1.89
C CYS A 74 15.89 8.37 3.25
N ASN A 75 15.51 9.52 3.81
CA ASN A 75 16.03 9.99 5.10
C ASN A 75 14.95 10.10 6.19
N ALA A 76 13.76 9.58 5.96
CA ALA A 76 12.70 9.52 6.95
C ALA A 76 11.74 8.35 6.65
N PHE A 77 11.26 7.65 7.69
CA PHE A 77 10.33 6.52 7.52
C PHE A 77 9.03 6.92 6.83
N VAL A 78 8.60 8.16 6.99
CA VAL A 78 7.32 8.63 6.42
C VAL A 78 7.38 8.77 4.90
N GLN A 79 8.56 8.93 4.30
CA GLN A 79 8.69 9.13 2.87
C GLN A 79 8.15 7.95 2.03
N PRO A 80 8.52 6.68 2.31
CA PRO A 80 7.94 5.55 1.58
C PRO A 80 6.43 5.49 1.72
N PHE A 81 5.95 5.69 2.93
CA PHE A 81 4.53 5.67 3.25
C PHE A 81 3.73 6.67 2.42
N LEU A 82 4.27 7.88 2.22
CA LEU A 82 3.54 8.95 1.54
C LEU A 82 3.75 8.94 0.02
N TYR A 83 4.96 8.65 -0.44
CA TYR A 83 5.33 9.00 -1.81
C TYR A 83 5.88 7.87 -2.67
N PHE A 84 6.42 6.80 -2.08
CA PHE A 84 7.11 5.78 -2.86
C PHE A 84 6.11 4.78 -3.43
N LYS A 85 5.86 4.88 -4.74
CA LYS A 85 4.87 4.02 -5.40
C LYS A 85 5.21 2.53 -5.33
N GLY A 86 6.49 2.18 -5.28
CA GLY A 86 6.90 0.78 -5.08
C GLY A 86 6.44 0.25 -3.73
N TYR A 87 6.61 1.03 -2.66
CA TYR A 87 6.13 0.68 -1.34
C TYR A 87 4.60 0.57 -1.32
N LEU A 88 3.92 1.57 -1.85
CA LEU A 88 2.45 1.60 -1.85
C LEU A 88 1.87 0.45 -2.69
N SER A 89 2.53 0.09 -3.79
CA SER A 89 2.14 -1.05 -4.62
C SER A 89 2.25 -2.37 -3.86
N LEU A 90 3.35 -2.57 -3.13
CA LEU A 90 3.55 -3.77 -2.34
C LEU A 90 2.46 -3.94 -1.28
N GLN A 91 2.13 -2.86 -0.58
CA GLN A 91 1.12 -2.93 0.47
C GLN A 91 -0.27 -3.19 -0.10
N SER A 92 -0.58 -2.64 -1.27
CA SER A 92 -1.81 -2.95 -1.99
C SER A 92 -1.84 -4.41 -2.46
N GLN A 93 -0.73 -4.90 -2.97
CA GLN A 93 -0.61 -6.29 -3.43
C GLN A 93 -0.85 -7.29 -2.29
N ARG A 94 -0.40 -6.99 -1.09
CA ARG A 94 -0.60 -7.89 0.06
C ARG A 94 -2.09 -8.08 0.34
N VAL A 95 -2.88 -7.03 0.19
CA VAL A 95 -4.34 -7.13 0.34
C VAL A 95 -4.96 -7.83 -0.87
N ALA A 96 -4.48 -7.57 -2.08
CA ALA A 96 -4.94 -8.28 -3.28
C ALA A 96 -4.67 -9.80 -3.16
N ASN A 97 -3.51 -10.18 -2.62
CA ASN A 97 -3.17 -11.57 -2.37
C ASN A 97 -4.13 -12.20 -1.32
N TRP A 98 -4.43 -11.47 -0.26
CA TRP A 98 -5.38 -11.93 0.75
C TRP A 98 -6.76 -12.17 0.14
N LEU A 99 -7.25 -11.23 -0.68
CA LEU A 99 -8.52 -11.37 -1.38
C LEU A 99 -8.52 -12.59 -2.31
N TRP A 100 -7.43 -12.79 -3.05
CA TRP A 100 -7.27 -13.92 -3.97
C TRP A 100 -7.37 -15.26 -3.22
N ARG A 101 -6.70 -15.37 -2.11
CA ARG A 101 -6.67 -16.60 -1.30
C ARG A 101 -7.99 -16.89 -0.58
N HIS A 102 -8.87 -15.89 -0.46
CA HIS A 102 -10.15 -16.01 0.22
C HIS A 102 -11.33 -15.98 -0.76
N ASP A 103 -11.12 -16.42 -2.00
CA ASP A 103 -12.13 -16.56 -3.03
C ASP A 103 -12.84 -15.26 -3.42
N ARG A 104 -12.16 -14.13 -3.22
CA ARG A 104 -12.64 -12.82 -3.65
C ARG A 104 -11.82 -12.34 -4.84
N ARG A 105 -11.67 -13.23 -5.83
CA ARG A 105 -10.79 -12.98 -6.99
C ARG A 105 -11.22 -11.81 -7.87
N PRO A 106 -12.52 -11.61 -8.16
CA PRO A 106 -12.91 -10.42 -8.93
C PRO A 106 -12.44 -9.12 -8.29
N LEU A 107 -12.54 -9.00 -6.96
CA LEU A 107 -12.08 -7.81 -6.25
C LEU A 107 -10.55 -7.72 -6.25
N ALA A 108 -9.86 -8.85 -6.12
CA ALA A 108 -8.40 -8.90 -6.21
C ALA A 108 -7.91 -8.40 -7.57
N LEU A 109 -8.57 -8.80 -8.65
CA LEU A 109 -8.23 -8.35 -10.02
C LEU A 109 -8.55 -6.87 -10.23
N TYR A 110 -9.64 -6.38 -9.66
CA TYR A 110 -9.95 -4.96 -9.70
C TYR A 110 -8.85 -4.15 -9.01
N LEU A 111 -8.41 -4.60 -7.83
CA LEU A 111 -7.31 -3.96 -7.10
C LEU A 111 -6.02 -3.98 -7.90
N GLN A 112 -5.67 -5.10 -8.53
CA GLN A 112 -4.52 -5.20 -9.43
C GLN A 112 -4.59 -4.17 -10.54
N SER A 113 -5.75 -4.02 -11.17
CA SER A 113 -5.97 -3.04 -12.24
C SER A 113 -5.74 -1.60 -11.75
N ARG A 114 -6.26 -1.28 -10.57
CA ARG A 114 -6.05 0.05 -9.98
C ARG A 114 -4.59 0.31 -9.67
N MET A 115 -3.88 -0.69 -9.14
CA MET A 115 -2.45 -0.58 -8.87
C MET A 115 -1.64 -0.31 -10.15
N SER A 116 -1.95 -1.05 -11.20
CA SER A 116 -1.29 -0.87 -12.49
C SER A 116 -1.51 0.54 -13.06
N GLU A 117 -2.74 1.03 -12.96
CA GLU A 117 -3.10 2.36 -13.45
C GLU A 117 -2.43 3.48 -12.63
N LEU A 118 -2.46 3.36 -11.30
CA LEU A 118 -1.96 4.42 -10.41
C LEU A 118 -0.46 4.41 -10.23
N PHE A 119 0.12 3.22 -10.07
CA PHE A 119 1.52 3.07 -9.69
C PHE A 119 2.40 2.61 -10.83
N GLN A 120 1.79 2.18 -11.95
CA GLN A 120 2.50 1.59 -13.08
C GLN A 120 3.30 0.36 -12.66
N VAL A 121 2.75 -0.39 -11.71
CA VAL A 121 3.30 -1.64 -11.18
C VAL A 121 2.21 -2.70 -11.30
N ASP A 122 2.50 -3.75 -12.04
CA ASP A 122 1.57 -4.83 -12.30
C ASP A 122 2.05 -6.12 -11.62
N ILE A 123 1.42 -6.45 -10.48
CA ILE A 123 1.74 -7.65 -9.72
C ILE A 123 0.50 -8.51 -9.65
N HIS A 124 0.62 -9.76 -10.09
CA HIS A 124 -0.51 -10.69 -10.04
C HIS A 124 -0.91 -10.96 -8.58
N PRO A 125 -2.23 -10.97 -8.26
CA PRO A 125 -2.67 -11.18 -6.88
C PRO A 125 -2.22 -12.50 -6.26
N ALA A 126 -2.06 -13.55 -7.07
CA ALA A 126 -1.61 -14.85 -6.57
C ALA A 126 -0.13 -14.88 -6.18
N THR A 127 0.64 -13.88 -6.56
CA THR A 127 2.07 -13.81 -6.26
C THR A 127 2.29 -13.69 -4.76
N LYS A 128 3.19 -14.55 -4.24
CA LYS A 128 3.58 -14.50 -2.82
C LYS A 128 4.85 -13.69 -2.68
N ILE A 129 4.77 -12.60 -1.93
CA ILE A 129 5.92 -11.73 -1.68
C ILE A 129 6.23 -11.72 -0.19
N GLY A 130 7.49 -12.00 0.16
CA GLY A 130 7.96 -11.96 1.53
C GLY A 130 7.98 -10.53 2.08
N LYS A 131 8.39 -10.38 3.32
CA LYS A 131 8.52 -9.08 3.98
C LYS A 131 9.94 -8.52 3.86
N GLY A 132 10.09 -7.23 4.08
CA GLY A 132 11.39 -6.56 3.97
C GLY A 132 11.82 -6.36 2.53
N VAL A 133 10.86 -6.11 1.64
CA VAL A 133 11.10 -5.95 0.20
C VAL A 133 11.14 -4.47 -0.15
N PHE A 134 12.08 -4.10 -1.01
CA PHE A 134 12.21 -2.75 -1.56
C PHE A 134 12.17 -2.82 -3.07
N ILE A 135 11.23 -2.11 -3.69
CA ILE A 135 11.15 -1.91 -5.15
C ILE A 135 11.51 -0.46 -5.42
N ASP A 136 12.69 -0.26 -6.02
CA ASP A 136 13.18 1.07 -6.34
C ASP A 136 12.57 1.58 -7.64
N HIS A 137 12.18 2.84 -7.68
CA HIS A 137 11.54 3.54 -8.80
C HIS A 137 10.23 2.91 -9.31
N ALA A 138 10.13 1.63 -9.40
CA ALA A 138 8.94 0.80 -9.64
C ALA A 138 8.26 0.95 -11.01
N THR A 139 8.30 2.09 -11.68
CA THR A 139 7.59 2.29 -12.95
C THR A 139 7.90 1.18 -13.96
N GLY A 140 6.84 0.53 -14.45
CA GLY A 140 6.98 -0.54 -15.45
C GLY A 140 7.30 -1.91 -14.88
N VAL A 141 7.35 -2.08 -13.57
CA VAL A 141 7.58 -3.39 -12.95
C VAL A 141 6.37 -4.29 -13.21
N VAL A 142 6.64 -5.51 -13.66
CA VAL A 142 5.63 -6.55 -13.88
C VAL A 142 6.09 -7.81 -13.15
N ILE A 143 5.25 -8.33 -12.27
CA ILE A 143 5.52 -9.58 -11.55
C ILE A 143 4.35 -10.52 -11.80
N GLY A 144 4.62 -11.65 -12.43
CA GLY A 144 3.63 -12.65 -12.75
C GLY A 144 3.27 -13.52 -11.55
N GLU A 145 2.39 -14.49 -11.80
CA GLU A 145 1.88 -15.38 -10.76
C GLU A 145 2.97 -16.23 -10.14
N THR A 146 3.96 -16.63 -10.92
CA THR A 146 5.04 -17.50 -10.45
C THR A 146 6.42 -16.88 -10.65
#